data_ced1b4c695b3b4c19dbf3b844ed6024f
#
_entry.id   ced1b4c695b3b4c19dbf3b844ed6024f
#
_cell.length_a   1.000
_cell.length_b   1.000
_cell.length_c   1.000
_cell.angle_alpha   90.00
_cell.angle_beta   90.00
_cell.angle_gamma   90.00
#
_symmetry.space_group_name_H-M   'P 1'
#
loop_
_entity.id
_entity.type
_entity.pdbx_description
1 polymer ?
#
loop_
_entity_poly.entity_id
_entity_poly.type
_entity_poly.pdbx_seq_one_letter_code
_entity_poly.pdbx_strand_id
1 'polypeptide(L)'
;MPHKKSADGIGSGTRRQYLKTAGGATAAIASMTAGCLGNGNGNGDDVIRMGVLEDRSGEFSLTGIQKYHAQTLAVEEINENGGILGQEIEMIAPDPQSEVDRYRDLSRRLINEDQVDVLYAGFASSTREAVRPIVNENQQLYIYTNQYEGGVCDSYTFCTGAVPEQQISPVLPQLVDEFGPDIYTIAADYNFGQITASWYRTVAEEIGANIVGEEFIPLGVGDFGSTINNIQEEDPDILVTLLVGAEQAAFYDQKRAAGLDDLPMSTTVNMMQGYEHRRFDPPSLANMYVGVNYMEEIDTERNNSFVERYYDRWGDEAEYLGSMAQNSYFSTYLYKQAVEQAGTTDQDEVIEALEDGIEIEAPEGDIRMDPETHHMSHIIRVVRADENHNIEFTENLGEIEPFWLREGPGCDLLEEPDSSQYEPI
;
A
#
# COMPACT_ATOMS: atom_id res chain seq x y z
N MET A 1 10.55 -15.60 -19.33
CA MET A 1 9.07 -15.84 -19.41
C MET A 1 8.61 -16.13 -18.00
N PRO A 2 7.73 -15.33 -17.41
CA PRO A 2 7.27 -15.52 -16.02
C PRO A 2 6.53 -16.86 -15.87
N HIS A 3 6.75 -17.53 -14.77
CA HIS A 3 6.05 -18.77 -14.45
C HIS A 3 4.70 -18.46 -13.80
N LYS A 4 3.63 -18.79 -14.52
CA LYS A 4 2.25 -18.72 -14.05
C LYS A 4 1.97 -19.94 -13.15
N LYS A 5 1.61 -19.72 -11.88
CA LYS A 5 0.92 -20.74 -11.08
C LYS A 5 -0.58 -20.59 -11.35
N SER A 6 -1.12 -21.43 -12.24
CA SER A 6 -2.53 -21.40 -12.58
C SER A 6 -3.38 -22.13 -11.55
N ALA A 7 -4.44 -21.49 -11.10
CA ALA A 7 -5.62 -22.18 -10.60
C ALA A 7 -6.50 -22.54 -11.81
N ASP A 8 -6.97 -23.79 -11.91
CA ASP A 8 -7.69 -24.32 -13.04
C ASP A 8 -9.11 -23.75 -13.19
N GLY A 9 -9.34 -23.15 -14.37
CA GLY A 9 -10.58 -23.33 -15.10
C GLY A 9 -11.82 -22.55 -14.68
N ILE A 10 -11.91 -21.27 -15.05
CA ILE A 10 -13.21 -20.61 -15.36
C ILE A 10 -13.09 -20.04 -16.77
N GLY A 11 -14.09 -20.31 -17.61
CA GLY A 11 -14.03 -20.04 -19.04
C GLY A 11 -13.93 -18.55 -19.38
N SER A 12 -13.18 -18.27 -20.43
CA SER A 12 -12.85 -16.97 -20.96
C SER A 12 -14.10 -16.14 -21.37
N GLY A 13 -14.42 -15.14 -20.58
CA GLY A 13 -15.32 -14.06 -20.96
C GLY A 13 -14.90 -12.81 -20.21
N THR A 14 -14.80 -11.69 -20.90
CA THR A 14 -14.49 -10.41 -20.27
C THR A 14 -15.57 -10.06 -19.24
N ARG A 15 -15.18 -9.41 -18.12
CA ARG A 15 -16.11 -8.92 -17.08
C ARG A 15 -17.25 -8.10 -17.69
N ARG A 16 -16.96 -7.26 -18.68
CA ARG A 16 -17.96 -6.52 -19.48
C ARG A 16 -18.96 -7.41 -20.24
N GLN A 17 -18.58 -8.64 -20.62
CA GLN A 17 -19.50 -9.56 -21.30
C GLN A 17 -20.42 -10.28 -20.33
N TYR A 18 -19.96 -10.57 -19.11
CA TYR A 18 -20.77 -11.20 -18.08
C TYR A 18 -21.89 -10.28 -17.58
N LEU A 19 -21.58 -9.00 -17.33
CA LEU A 19 -22.58 -8.00 -16.91
C LEU A 19 -23.63 -7.69 -17.99
N LYS A 20 -23.28 -7.75 -19.27
CA LYS A 20 -24.24 -7.55 -20.38
C LYS A 20 -25.21 -8.71 -20.60
N THR A 21 -24.90 -9.92 -20.12
CA THR A 21 -25.78 -11.10 -20.26
C THR A 21 -26.75 -11.26 -19.10
N ALA A 22 -26.50 -10.67 -17.95
CA ALA A 22 -27.43 -10.69 -16.82
C ALA A 22 -28.56 -9.64 -16.91
N GLY A 23 -28.37 -8.55 -17.70
CA GLY A 23 -29.31 -7.45 -17.88
C GLY A 23 -30.41 -7.63 -18.95
N GLY A 24 -30.52 -8.79 -19.57
CA GLY A 24 -31.35 -9.01 -20.77
C GLY A 24 -32.60 -9.86 -20.60
N ALA A 25 -33.45 -9.66 -19.61
CA ALA A 25 -34.81 -10.25 -19.64
C ALA A 25 -35.73 -9.55 -18.64
N THR A 26 -36.32 -8.42 -18.98
CA THR A 26 -37.75 -8.11 -18.74
C THR A 26 -38.08 -6.72 -19.29
N ALA A 27 -38.58 -6.68 -20.47
CA ALA A 27 -39.31 -5.54 -21.00
C ALA A 27 -40.80 -5.89 -21.07
N ALA A 28 -41.60 -4.91 -20.73
CA ALA A 28 -43.03 -4.73 -20.89
C ALA A 28 -43.89 -5.02 -19.62
N ILE A 29 -44.34 -3.95 -18.99
CA ILE A 29 -45.75 -3.48 -19.15
C ILE A 29 -45.83 -2.10 -18.50
N ALA A 30 -46.25 -1.12 -19.30
CA ALA A 30 -46.65 0.19 -18.85
C ALA A 30 -48.04 0.14 -18.22
N SER A 31 -48.25 0.80 -17.09
CA SER A 31 -49.53 1.47 -16.79
C SER A 31 -49.30 2.55 -15.72
N MET A 32 -49.70 3.76 -16.10
CA MET A 32 -49.79 4.96 -15.26
C MET A 32 -50.73 4.74 -14.10
N THR A 33 -50.34 5.14 -12.91
CA THR A 33 -51.26 5.80 -11.95
C THR A 33 -50.45 6.71 -11.03
N ALA A 34 -50.79 7.99 -11.07
CA ALA A 34 -50.40 8.97 -10.04
C ALA A 34 -51.11 8.62 -8.73
N GLY A 35 -50.37 8.66 -7.63
CA GLY A 35 -50.99 8.45 -6.32
C GLY A 35 -50.00 8.64 -5.20
N CYS A 36 -50.19 9.67 -4.45
CA CYS A 36 -49.52 10.22 -3.29
C CYS A 36 -49.20 9.27 -2.14
N LEU A 37 -48.16 9.66 -1.39
CA LEU A 37 -48.00 9.43 0.05
C LEU A 37 -48.03 7.96 0.51
N GLY A 38 -46.92 7.33 0.52
CA GLY A 38 -46.64 6.12 1.26
C GLY A 38 -45.63 6.42 2.37
N ASN A 39 -46.09 6.44 3.60
CA ASN A 39 -45.32 6.40 4.82
C ASN A 39 -44.56 5.07 4.83
N GLY A 40 -43.36 5.05 4.33
CA GLY A 40 -42.47 3.89 4.41
C GLY A 40 -41.75 3.93 5.76
N ASN A 41 -42.19 3.10 6.69
CA ASN A 41 -41.39 2.70 7.84
C ASN A 41 -40.24 1.84 7.31
N GLY A 42 -39.16 2.47 6.89
CA GLY A 42 -37.87 1.84 6.66
C GLY A 42 -37.06 1.96 7.94
N ASN A 43 -37.24 1.02 8.88
CA ASN A 43 -36.24 0.75 9.91
C ASN A 43 -35.25 -0.25 9.33
N GLY A 44 -34.33 0.22 8.54
CA GLY A 44 -33.05 -0.38 8.23
C GLY A 44 -32.04 0.74 8.38
N ASP A 45 -31.05 0.57 9.21
CA ASP A 45 -29.99 1.56 9.37
C ASP A 45 -29.31 1.74 8.00
N ASP A 46 -29.63 2.85 7.32
CA ASP A 46 -28.97 3.24 6.07
C ASP A 46 -27.55 3.76 6.40
N VAL A 47 -26.66 2.86 6.76
CA VAL A 47 -25.23 3.13 7.02
C VAL A 47 -24.38 2.32 6.05
N ILE A 48 -23.25 2.89 5.64
CA ILE A 48 -22.21 2.20 4.88
C ILE A 48 -21.24 1.56 5.86
N ARG A 49 -21.08 0.24 5.82
CA ARG A 49 -20.20 -0.49 6.72
C ARG A 49 -18.82 -0.66 6.13
N MET A 50 -17.84 -0.09 6.81
CA MET A 50 -16.43 -0.18 6.45
C MET A 50 -15.71 -1.12 7.40
N GLY A 51 -15.26 -2.28 6.92
CA GLY A 51 -14.42 -3.21 7.67
C GLY A 51 -12.96 -2.77 7.66
N VAL A 52 -12.35 -2.64 8.84
CA VAL A 52 -10.97 -2.15 8.96
C VAL A 52 -10.15 -3.06 9.85
N LEU A 53 -9.13 -3.69 9.29
CA LEU A 53 -8.18 -4.54 10.00
C LEU A 53 -6.79 -3.90 9.98
N GLU A 54 -6.58 -2.96 10.90
CA GLU A 54 -5.30 -2.32 11.16
C GLU A 54 -4.74 -2.76 12.51
N ASP A 55 -3.45 -3.11 12.55
CA ASP A 55 -2.78 -3.58 13.76
C ASP A 55 -2.63 -2.46 14.79
N ARG A 56 -3.45 -2.47 15.84
CA ARG A 56 -3.33 -1.54 16.97
C ARG A 56 -2.56 -2.13 18.13
N SER A 57 -2.22 -3.40 18.04
CA SER A 57 -1.29 -4.12 18.90
C SER A 57 -0.52 -5.16 18.09
N GLY A 58 0.52 -5.75 18.68
CA GLY A 58 1.41 -6.67 17.96
C GLY A 58 2.60 -5.97 17.30
N GLU A 59 3.31 -6.69 16.44
CA GLU A 59 4.59 -6.30 15.86
C GLU A 59 4.49 -5.04 14.98
N PHE A 60 3.40 -4.90 14.24
CA PHE A 60 3.19 -3.80 13.30
C PHE A 60 2.33 -2.65 13.84
N SER A 61 2.07 -2.65 15.16
CA SER A 61 1.18 -1.66 15.79
C SER A 61 1.64 -0.22 15.61
N LEU A 62 2.94 0.03 15.54
CA LEU A 62 3.50 1.37 15.35
C LEU A 62 2.93 2.05 14.10
N THR A 63 2.89 1.33 12.98
CA THR A 63 2.34 1.83 11.72
C THR A 63 0.82 1.61 11.64
N GLY A 64 0.33 0.50 12.18
CA GLY A 64 -1.10 0.20 12.19
C GLY A 64 -1.94 1.23 12.95
N ILE A 65 -1.41 1.80 14.05
CA ILE A 65 -2.08 2.88 14.79
C ILE A 65 -2.19 4.14 13.93
N GLN A 66 -1.11 4.54 13.22
CA GLN A 66 -1.12 5.70 12.33
C GLN A 66 -2.19 5.56 11.23
N LYS A 67 -2.24 4.38 10.59
CA LYS A 67 -3.22 4.05 9.56
C LYS A 67 -4.64 4.14 10.10
N TYR A 68 -4.90 3.50 11.24
CA TYR A 68 -6.19 3.53 11.91
C TYR A 68 -6.62 4.96 12.27
N HIS A 69 -5.72 5.78 12.80
CA HIS A 69 -5.99 7.17 13.15
C HIS A 69 -6.30 8.02 11.90
N ALA A 70 -5.50 7.91 10.86
CA ALA A 70 -5.70 8.64 9.61
C ALA A 70 -7.02 8.24 8.91
N GLN A 71 -7.35 6.95 8.90
CA GLN A 71 -8.60 6.45 8.34
C GLN A 71 -9.81 6.89 9.16
N THR A 72 -9.69 6.88 10.50
CA THR A 72 -10.75 7.38 11.39
C THR A 72 -11.01 8.86 11.14
N LEU A 73 -9.95 9.67 10.97
CA LEU A 73 -10.09 11.09 10.62
C LEU A 73 -10.87 11.26 9.31
N ALA A 74 -10.53 10.50 8.27
CA ALA A 74 -11.23 10.56 6.98
C ALA A 74 -12.73 10.20 7.14
N VAL A 75 -13.05 9.16 7.90
CA VAL A 75 -14.44 8.74 8.16
C VAL A 75 -15.20 9.83 8.94
N GLU A 76 -14.60 10.41 9.98
CA GLU A 76 -15.21 11.50 10.75
C GLU A 76 -15.48 12.72 9.85
N GLU A 77 -14.51 13.14 9.04
CA GLU A 77 -14.68 14.26 8.10
C GLU A 77 -15.76 14.01 7.05
N ILE A 78 -15.84 12.80 6.50
CA ILE A 78 -16.88 12.43 5.53
C ILE A 78 -18.27 12.47 6.20
N ASN A 79 -18.39 11.90 7.39
CA ASN A 79 -19.65 11.87 8.13
C ASN A 79 -20.13 13.28 8.54
N GLU A 80 -19.22 14.15 9.00
CA GLU A 80 -19.52 15.55 9.31
C GLU A 80 -20.00 16.34 8.08
N ASN A 81 -19.56 15.95 6.88
CA ASN A 81 -19.97 16.55 5.61
C ASN A 81 -21.18 15.85 4.96
N GLY A 82 -21.92 15.00 5.70
CA GLY A 82 -23.17 14.39 5.27
C GLY A 82 -23.05 12.96 4.75
N GLY A 83 -21.90 12.31 4.98
CA GLY A 83 -21.67 10.91 4.61
C GLY A 83 -21.46 10.69 3.11
N ILE A 84 -21.71 9.47 2.66
CA ILE A 84 -21.66 9.08 1.25
C ILE A 84 -23.10 8.82 0.79
N LEU A 85 -23.55 9.47 -0.28
CA LEU A 85 -24.95 9.42 -0.75
C LEU A 85 -25.98 9.75 0.36
N GLY A 86 -25.59 10.53 1.38
CA GLY A 86 -26.43 10.88 2.53
C GLY A 86 -26.48 9.83 3.63
N GLN A 87 -25.64 8.81 3.58
CA GLN A 87 -25.50 7.75 4.58
C GLN A 87 -24.19 7.92 5.36
N GLU A 88 -24.23 7.71 6.68
CA GLU A 88 -23.02 7.72 7.51
C GLU A 88 -22.20 6.45 7.29
N ILE A 89 -20.87 6.56 7.41
CA ILE A 89 -19.97 5.42 7.46
C ILE A 89 -19.88 4.91 8.89
N GLU A 90 -20.21 3.62 9.08
CA GLU A 90 -19.92 2.86 10.30
C GLU A 90 -18.63 2.08 10.13
N MET A 91 -17.57 2.45 10.86
CA MET A 91 -16.28 1.74 10.81
C MET A 91 -16.26 0.60 11.83
N ILE A 92 -16.20 -0.65 11.35
CA ILE A 92 -16.08 -1.87 12.17
C ILE A 92 -14.63 -2.32 12.16
N ALA A 93 -13.91 -2.06 13.26
CA ALA A 93 -12.45 -2.15 13.29
C ALA A 93 -11.93 -3.05 14.43
N PRO A 94 -12.08 -4.38 14.37
CA PRO A 94 -11.43 -5.28 15.31
C PRO A 94 -9.92 -5.32 15.10
N ASP A 95 -9.14 -5.47 16.17
CA ASP A 95 -7.68 -5.50 16.13
C ASP A 95 -7.17 -6.89 15.75
N PRO A 96 -6.45 -7.07 14.62
CA PRO A 96 -5.89 -8.35 14.21
C PRO A 96 -4.60 -8.74 14.95
N GLN A 97 -3.95 -7.81 15.68
CA GLN A 97 -2.79 -8.04 16.54
C GLN A 97 -1.56 -8.61 15.81
N SER A 98 -1.38 -8.27 14.55
CA SER A 98 -0.33 -8.76 13.64
C SER A 98 -0.32 -10.31 13.44
N GLU A 99 -1.44 -10.97 13.74
CA GLU A 99 -1.58 -12.42 13.66
C GLU A 99 -2.30 -12.84 12.37
N VAL A 100 -1.62 -13.61 11.50
CA VAL A 100 -2.16 -14.04 10.19
C VAL A 100 -3.51 -14.77 10.31
N ASP A 101 -3.65 -15.67 11.30
CA ASP A 101 -4.90 -16.42 11.50
C ASP A 101 -6.04 -15.51 11.96
N ARG A 102 -5.74 -14.46 12.75
CA ARG A 102 -6.75 -13.46 13.15
C ARG A 102 -7.20 -12.62 11.95
N TYR A 103 -6.30 -12.24 11.05
CA TYR A 103 -6.68 -11.57 9.81
C TYR A 103 -7.67 -12.41 9.01
N ARG A 104 -7.43 -13.74 8.87
CA ARG A 104 -8.36 -14.67 8.20
C ARG A 104 -9.73 -14.72 8.87
N ASP A 105 -9.75 -14.91 10.20
CA ASP A 105 -11.00 -15.09 10.95
C ASP A 105 -11.82 -13.79 10.98
N LEU A 106 -11.15 -12.65 11.21
CA LEU A 106 -11.80 -11.34 11.23
C LEU A 106 -12.30 -10.92 9.85
N SER A 107 -11.56 -11.20 8.76
CA SER A 107 -12.05 -10.95 7.40
C SER A 107 -13.30 -11.74 7.09
N ARG A 108 -13.33 -13.04 7.44
CA ARG A 108 -14.55 -13.86 7.26
C ARG A 108 -15.73 -13.30 8.05
N ARG A 109 -15.49 -12.88 9.28
CA ARG A 109 -16.54 -12.29 10.12
C ARG A 109 -17.06 -10.99 9.51
N LEU A 110 -16.16 -10.03 9.18
CA LEU A 110 -16.54 -8.74 8.61
C LEU A 110 -17.37 -8.90 7.32
N ILE A 111 -16.95 -9.82 6.44
CA ILE A 111 -17.64 -10.06 5.17
C ILE A 111 -18.96 -10.80 5.37
N ASN A 112 -18.96 -11.92 6.12
CA ASN A 112 -20.12 -12.82 6.13
C ASN A 112 -21.13 -12.53 7.25
N GLU A 113 -20.69 -11.94 8.39
CA GLU A 113 -21.56 -11.68 9.55
C GLU A 113 -21.88 -10.20 9.67
N ASP A 114 -20.85 -9.33 9.61
CA ASP A 114 -21.02 -7.88 9.73
C ASP A 114 -21.46 -7.24 8.39
N GLN A 115 -21.30 -7.96 7.26
CA GLN A 115 -21.72 -7.56 5.91
C GLN A 115 -21.18 -6.19 5.50
N VAL A 116 -19.86 -6.04 5.54
CA VAL A 116 -19.21 -4.78 5.18
C VAL A 116 -19.28 -4.49 3.68
N ASP A 117 -19.49 -3.23 3.31
CA ASP A 117 -19.50 -2.77 1.92
C ASP A 117 -18.11 -2.67 1.32
N VAL A 118 -17.10 -2.44 2.14
CA VAL A 118 -15.68 -2.43 1.75
C VAL A 118 -14.82 -2.97 2.86
N LEU A 119 -13.73 -3.68 2.49
CA LEU A 119 -12.74 -4.20 3.44
C LEU A 119 -11.40 -3.49 3.25
N TYR A 120 -10.84 -2.94 4.32
CA TYR A 120 -9.46 -2.49 4.44
C TYR A 120 -8.72 -3.44 5.36
N ALA A 121 -7.66 -4.07 4.90
CA ALA A 121 -6.98 -5.07 5.72
C ALA A 121 -5.53 -5.30 5.30
N GLY A 122 -4.76 -5.83 6.23
CA GLY A 122 -3.41 -6.33 5.97
C GLY A 122 -2.31 -5.30 6.19
N PHE A 123 -1.24 -5.75 6.81
CA PHE A 123 0.02 -5.02 6.90
C PHE A 123 1.10 -5.75 6.09
N ALA A 124 1.59 -6.88 6.59
CA ALA A 124 2.57 -7.68 5.88
C ALA A 124 1.97 -8.39 4.65
N SER A 125 2.82 -8.70 3.67
CA SER A 125 2.42 -9.49 2.49
C SER A 125 1.75 -10.81 2.86
N SER A 126 2.21 -11.46 3.93
CA SER A 126 1.61 -12.69 4.45
C SER A 126 0.16 -12.50 4.93
N THR A 127 -0.17 -11.34 5.51
CA THR A 127 -1.54 -11.03 5.95
C THR A 127 -2.43 -10.69 4.76
N ARG A 128 -1.93 -9.94 3.76
CA ARG A 128 -2.62 -9.70 2.49
C ARG A 128 -2.96 -11.02 1.78
N GLU A 129 -1.96 -11.89 1.59
CA GLU A 129 -2.16 -13.18 0.91
C GLU A 129 -3.06 -14.14 1.72
N ALA A 130 -3.19 -13.94 3.03
CA ALA A 130 -4.15 -14.69 3.84
C ALA A 130 -5.60 -14.19 3.66
N VAL A 131 -5.79 -12.92 3.34
CA VAL A 131 -7.10 -12.27 3.14
C VAL A 131 -7.61 -12.42 1.71
N ARG A 132 -6.75 -12.30 0.69
CA ARG A 132 -7.13 -12.35 -0.74
C ARG A 132 -8.00 -13.54 -1.15
N PRO A 133 -7.73 -14.80 -0.76
CA PRO A 133 -8.61 -15.92 -1.10
C PRO A 133 -10.04 -15.76 -0.56
N ILE A 134 -10.18 -15.16 0.63
CA ILE A 134 -11.49 -14.91 1.27
C ILE A 134 -12.24 -13.82 0.50
N VAL A 135 -11.54 -12.77 0.13
CA VAL A 135 -12.05 -11.67 -0.70
C VAL A 135 -12.54 -12.19 -2.05
N ASN A 136 -11.72 -12.98 -2.75
CA ASN A 136 -12.07 -13.57 -4.05
C ASN A 136 -13.25 -14.53 -3.97
N GLU A 137 -13.32 -15.37 -2.92
CA GLU A 137 -14.44 -16.30 -2.69
C GLU A 137 -15.78 -15.56 -2.52
N ASN A 138 -15.76 -14.37 -1.90
CA ASN A 138 -16.93 -13.58 -1.59
C ASN A 138 -17.18 -12.41 -2.57
N GLN A 139 -16.30 -12.22 -3.55
CA GLN A 139 -16.34 -11.08 -4.48
C GLN A 139 -16.39 -9.72 -3.77
N GLN A 140 -15.62 -9.60 -2.69
CA GLN A 140 -15.61 -8.44 -1.81
C GLN A 140 -14.61 -7.39 -2.29
N LEU A 141 -15.02 -6.14 -2.42
CA LEU A 141 -14.10 -5.01 -2.62
C LEU A 141 -13.11 -4.90 -1.46
N TYR A 142 -11.84 -5.03 -1.78
CA TYR A 142 -10.74 -5.00 -0.82
C TYR A 142 -9.71 -3.95 -1.20
N ILE A 143 -9.40 -3.05 -0.28
CA ILE A 143 -8.38 -2.01 -0.45
C ILE A 143 -7.20 -2.31 0.46
N TYR A 144 -6.02 -2.47 -0.14
CA TYR A 144 -4.75 -2.69 0.53
C TYR A 144 -3.89 -1.43 0.46
N THR A 145 -3.63 -0.80 1.61
CA THR A 145 -3.10 0.57 1.68
C THR A 145 -1.59 0.64 1.93
N ASN A 146 -0.92 -0.52 2.06
CA ASN A 146 0.51 -0.55 2.31
C ASN A 146 1.31 -0.51 1.01
N GLN A 147 2.47 0.13 1.05
CA GLN A 147 3.54 -0.14 0.10
C GLN A 147 3.93 -1.63 0.20
N TYR A 148 4.30 -2.26 -0.89
CA TYR A 148 4.59 -3.69 -0.89
C TYR A 148 5.49 -4.09 -2.07
N GLU A 149 5.84 -5.36 -2.16
CA GLU A 149 6.72 -5.94 -3.17
C GLU A 149 6.16 -5.96 -4.60
N GLY A 150 4.92 -5.49 -4.80
CA GLY A 150 4.28 -5.45 -6.12
C GLY A 150 3.69 -6.81 -6.56
N GLY A 151 3.16 -6.82 -7.78
CA GLY A 151 2.81 -8.04 -8.50
C GLY A 151 1.38 -8.56 -8.31
N VAL A 152 0.54 -7.97 -7.47
CA VAL A 152 -0.85 -8.38 -7.31
C VAL A 152 -1.67 -7.97 -8.54
N CYS A 153 -2.16 -8.94 -9.31
CA CYS A 153 -3.14 -8.76 -10.37
C CYS A 153 -4.42 -9.48 -9.92
N ASP A 154 -5.39 -8.74 -9.39
CA ASP A 154 -6.53 -9.32 -8.67
C ASP A 154 -7.76 -8.44 -8.82
N SER A 155 -8.85 -9.02 -9.33
CA SER A 155 -10.07 -8.32 -9.71
C SER A 155 -10.80 -7.64 -8.54
N TYR A 156 -10.55 -8.08 -7.31
CA TYR A 156 -11.22 -7.55 -6.11
C TYR A 156 -10.28 -6.80 -5.18
N THR A 157 -8.97 -6.75 -5.49
CA THR A 157 -7.95 -6.14 -4.64
C THR A 157 -7.41 -4.86 -5.28
N PHE A 158 -7.58 -3.74 -4.61
CA PHE A 158 -7.07 -2.42 -5.01
C PHE A 158 -5.89 -2.03 -4.12
N CYS A 159 -4.72 -1.86 -4.71
CA CYS A 159 -3.48 -1.56 -4.01
C CYS A 159 -3.19 -0.06 -4.10
N THR A 160 -3.28 0.63 -2.96
CA THR A 160 -3.12 2.09 -2.91
C THR A 160 -1.79 2.54 -2.29
N GLY A 161 -0.88 1.61 -2.04
CA GLY A 161 0.49 1.89 -1.64
C GLY A 161 1.46 1.82 -2.81
N ALA A 162 2.58 2.53 -2.70
CA ALA A 162 3.63 2.53 -3.72
C ALA A 162 4.23 1.13 -3.93
N VAL A 163 4.63 0.84 -5.16
CA VAL A 163 5.22 -0.43 -5.61
C VAL A 163 6.68 -0.23 -6.05
N PRO A 164 7.48 -1.31 -6.15
CA PRO A 164 8.92 -1.21 -6.37
C PRO A 164 9.33 -0.44 -7.63
N GLU A 165 8.59 -0.58 -8.74
CA GLU A 165 8.87 0.19 -9.95
C GLU A 165 8.73 1.71 -9.77
N GLN A 166 7.94 2.14 -8.78
CA GLN A 166 7.82 3.55 -8.43
C GLN A 166 8.93 4.01 -7.48
N GLN A 167 9.47 3.10 -6.65
CA GLN A 167 10.42 3.41 -5.59
C GLN A 167 11.88 3.11 -5.98
N ILE A 168 12.15 2.01 -6.69
CA ILE A 168 13.49 1.52 -7.00
C ILE A 168 13.94 2.00 -8.38
N SER A 169 13.13 1.77 -9.41
CA SER A 169 13.52 2.05 -10.80
C SER A 169 13.92 3.51 -11.06
N PRO A 170 13.30 4.52 -10.45
CA PRO A 170 13.73 5.90 -10.65
C PRO A 170 14.87 6.34 -9.72
N VAL A 171 15.11 5.65 -8.61
CA VAL A 171 16.08 6.06 -7.57
C VAL A 171 17.44 5.38 -7.74
N LEU A 172 17.45 4.06 -7.95
CA LEU A 172 18.69 3.28 -8.00
C LEU A 172 19.66 3.76 -9.10
N PRO A 173 19.22 4.11 -10.34
CA PRO A 173 20.12 4.64 -11.34
C PRO A 173 20.88 5.90 -10.92
N GLN A 174 20.23 6.79 -10.19
CA GLN A 174 20.84 8.02 -9.68
C GLN A 174 21.93 7.72 -8.66
N LEU A 175 21.67 6.77 -7.76
CA LEU A 175 22.64 6.36 -6.74
C LEU A 175 23.86 5.68 -7.39
N VAL A 176 23.64 4.85 -8.41
CA VAL A 176 24.73 4.19 -9.17
C VAL A 176 25.58 5.22 -9.91
N ASP A 177 24.96 6.23 -10.52
CA ASP A 177 25.67 7.31 -11.21
C ASP A 177 26.50 8.18 -10.25
N GLU A 178 26.03 8.36 -9.00
CA GLU A 178 26.70 9.21 -8.01
C GLU A 178 27.79 8.46 -7.22
N PHE A 179 27.53 7.21 -6.81
CA PHE A 179 28.36 6.50 -5.84
C PHE A 179 29.16 5.33 -6.48
N GLY A 180 28.63 4.70 -7.50
CA GLY A 180 29.26 3.56 -8.18
C GLY A 180 28.32 2.36 -8.33
N PRO A 181 28.75 1.34 -9.11
CA PRO A 181 27.87 0.26 -9.54
C PRO A 181 27.80 -0.95 -8.61
N ASP A 182 28.62 -1.04 -7.58
CA ASP A 182 28.73 -2.23 -6.75
C ASP A 182 27.77 -2.17 -5.55
N ILE A 183 26.77 -3.05 -5.55
CA ILE A 183 25.65 -3.04 -4.61
C ILE A 183 25.71 -4.28 -3.71
N TYR A 184 25.60 -4.07 -2.39
CA TYR A 184 25.37 -5.14 -1.42
C TYR A 184 23.94 -5.07 -0.87
N THR A 185 23.20 -6.18 -0.87
CA THR A 185 21.80 -6.23 -0.42
C THR A 185 21.66 -7.04 0.85
N ILE A 186 21.01 -6.49 1.87
CA ILE A 186 20.50 -7.23 3.03
C ILE A 186 18.99 -7.10 3.09
N ALA A 187 18.29 -8.22 3.18
CA ALA A 187 16.83 -8.27 3.13
C ALA A 187 16.25 -9.19 4.20
N ALA A 188 15.08 -8.89 4.71
CA ALA A 188 14.35 -9.78 5.61
C ALA A 188 13.97 -11.08 4.90
N ASP A 189 14.16 -12.23 5.56
CA ASP A 189 13.96 -13.57 4.97
C ASP A 189 12.48 -13.97 4.97
N TYR A 190 11.66 -13.25 4.19
CA TYR A 190 10.29 -13.59 3.85
C TYR A 190 9.88 -12.93 2.52
N ASN A 191 8.64 -13.18 2.04
CA ASN A 191 8.19 -12.76 0.70
C ASN A 191 8.56 -11.32 0.34
N PHE A 192 8.29 -10.36 1.23
CA PHE A 192 8.60 -8.96 0.97
C PHE A 192 10.10 -8.75 0.67
N GLY A 193 10.97 -9.19 1.57
CA GLY A 193 12.41 -8.97 1.40
C GLY A 193 12.96 -9.72 0.18
N GLN A 194 12.54 -10.96 -0.04
CA GLN A 194 12.99 -11.79 -1.17
C GLN A 194 12.56 -11.22 -2.51
N ILE A 195 11.30 -10.81 -2.66
CA ILE A 195 10.76 -10.26 -3.90
C ILE A 195 11.30 -8.85 -4.14
N THR A 196 11.41 -8.02 -3.10
CA THR A 196 11.99 -6.67 -3.25
C THR A 196 13.48 -6.73 -3.61
N ALA A 197 14.24 -7.69 -3.08
CA ALA A 197 15.63 -7.93 -3.51
C ALA A 197 15.69 -8.36 -4.99
N SER A 198 14.71 -9.13 -5.49
CA SER A 198 14.61 -9.44 -6.92
C SER A 198 14.41 -8.19 -7.77
N TRP A 199 13.64 -7.21 -7.30
CA TRP A 199 13.51 -5.93 -7.97
C TRP A 199 14.86 -5.18 -8.07
N TYR A 200 15.63 -5.14 -6.99
CA TYR A 200 16.95 -4.52 -7.02
C TYR A 200 17.89 -5.25 -8.01
N ARG A 201 17.85 -6.58 -8.07
CA ARG A 201 18.63 -7.35 -9.07
C ARG A 201 18.20 -7.01 -10.50
N THR A 202 16.90 -6.99 -10.77
CA THR A 202 16.37 -6.68 -12.11
C THR A 202 16.79 -5.28 -12.55
N VAL A 203 16.57 -4.27 -11.70
CA VAL A 203 16.96 -2.89 -12.04
C VAL A 203 18.49 -2.75 -12.15
N ALA A 204 19.26 -3.39 -11.26
CA ALA A 204 20.72 -3.38 -11.35
C ALA A 204 21.22 -3.97 -12.68
N GLU A 205 20.65 -5.09 -13.14
CA GLU A 205 20.98 -5.68 -14.45
C GLU A 205 20.65 -4.71 -15.61
N GLU A 206 19.49 -4.07 -15.57
CA GLU A 206 19.05 -3.11 -16.60
C GLU A 206 19.98 -1.91 -16.74
N ILE A 207 20.51 -1.41 -15.61
CA ILE A 207 21.42 -0.24 -15.60
C ILE A 207 22.91 -0.61 -15.65
N GLY A 208 23.24 -1.90 -15.65
CA GLY A 208 24.63 -2.40 -15.71
C GLY A 208 25.38 -2.29 -14.39
N ALA A 209 24.67 -2.27 -13.24
CA ALA A 209 25.25 -2.36 -11.91
C ALA A 209 25.45 -3.83 -11.48
N ASN A 210 26.22 -4.06 -10.41
CA ASN A 210 26.59 -5.38 -9.94
C ASN A 210 26.05 -5.62 -8.54
N ILE A 211 25.37 -6.75 -8.30
CA ILE A 211 25.10 -7.22 -6.94
C ILE A 211 26.31 -8.00 -6.46
N VAL A 212 27.18 -7.37 -5.67
CA VAL A 212 28.42 -7.97 -5.17
C VAL A 212 28.19 -8.89 -3.96
N GLY A 213 27.07 -8.71 -3.25
CA GLY A 213 26.63 -9.60 -2.17
C GLY A 213 25.16 -9.47 -1.87
N GLU A 214 24.56 -10.57 -1.39
CA GLU A 214 23.15 -10.60 -0.99
C GLU A 214 22.97 -11.53 0.20
N GLU A 215 22.30 -11.05 1.26
CA GLU A 215 21.98 -11.84 2.44
C GLU A 215 20.52 -11.71 2.82
N PHE A 216 19.88 -12.85 3.11
CA PHE A 216 18.52 -12.88 3.67
C PHE A 216 18.60 -13.14 5.17
N ILE A 217 18.05 -12.20 5.96
CA ILE A 217 18.15 -12.14 7.41
C ILE A 217 16.84 -12.64 8.02
N PRO A 218 16.85 -13.75 8.78
CA PRO A 218 15.65 -14.19 9.50
C PRO A 218 15.12 -13.13 10.45
N LEU A 219 13.79 -13.03 10.58
CA LEU A 219 13.17 -12.07 11.49
C LEU A 219 13.62 -12.30 12.94
N GLY A 220 13.85 -11.21 13.67
CA GLY A 220 14.27 -11.24 15.08
C GLY A 220 15.77 -11.43 15.32
N VAL A 221 16.60 -11.39 14.28
CA VAL A 221 18.07 -11.41 14.43
C VAL A 221 18.54 -10.11 15.07
N GLY A 222 19.39 -10.22 16.08
CA GLY A 222 19.98 -9.08 16.81
C GLY A 222 21.51 -8.98 16.68
N ASP A 223 22.19 -9.92 16.03
CA ASP A 223 23.65 -9.94 15.84
C ASP A 223 23.98 -9.95 14.35
N PHE A 224 24.58 -8.87 13.88
CA PHE A 224 24.94 -8.64 12.48
C PHE A 224 26.46 -8.63 12.24
N GLY A 225 27.26 -9.08 13.20
CA GLY A 225 28.72 -9.04 13.08
C GLY A 225 29.26 -9.76 11.85
N SER A 226 28.67 -10.90 11.46
CA SER A 226 29.05 -11.62 10.23
C SER A 226 28.69 -10.83 8.97
N THR A 227 27.44 -10.34 8.91
CA THR A 227 26.94 -9.53 7.79
C THR A 227 27.78 -8.27 7.59
N ILE A 228 28.11 -7.57 8.68
CA ILE A 228 28.95 -6.36 8.63
C ILE A 228 30.36 -6.68 8.12
N ASN A 229 30.96 -7.79 8.56
CA ASN A 229 32.25 -8.22 8.04
C ASN A 229 32.20 -8.53 6.53
N ASN A 230 31.14 -9.19 6.07
CA ASN A 230 30.95 -9.47 4.64
C ASN A 230 30.80 -8.17 3.83
N ILE A 231 30.02 -7.20 4.32
CA ILE A 231 29.90 -5.87 3.70
C ILE A 231 31.26 -5.17 3.62
N GLN A 232 32.08 -5.24 4.67
CA GLN A 232 33.44 -4.65 4.68
C GLN A 232 34.40 -5.38 3.75
N GLU A 233 34.28 -6.70 3.55
CA GLU A 233 35.12 -7.49 2.65
C GLU A 233 34.78 -7.24 1.19
N GLU A 234 33.50 -7.05 0.85
CA GLU A 234 33.07 -6.79 -0.53
C GLU A 234 33.23 -5.32 -0.92
N ASP A 235 33.33 -4.38 0.06
CA ASP A 235 33.54 -2.93 -0.13
C ASP A 235 32.59 -2.30 -1.17
N PRO A 236 31.25 -2.43 -0.99
CA PRO A 236 30.29 -1.97 -1.97
C PRO A 236 30.20 -0.44 -2.02
N ASP A 237 29.77 0.09 -3.17
CA ASP A 237 29.47 1.51 -3.35
C ASP A 237 28.12 1.91 -2.71
N ILE A 238 27.17 0.96 -2.68
CA ILE A 238 25.80 1.17 -2.19
C ILE A 238 25.37 -0.04 -1.35
N LEU A 239 24.77 0.22 -0.19
CA LEU A 239 24.12 -0.79 0.64
C LEU A 239 22.59 -0.70 0.51
N VAL A 240 21.97 -1.76 0.02
CA VAL A 240 20.50 -1.91 0.01
C VAL A 240 20.07 -2.57 1.32
N THR A 241 19.14 -1.92 2.04
CA THR A 241 18.63 -2.41 3.33
C THR A 241 17.12 -2.61 3.27
N LEU A 242 16.68 -3.87 3.30
CA LEU A 242 15.28 -4.27 3.26
C LEU A 242 14.88 -5.00 4.55
N LEU A 243 15.47 -4.58 5.67
CA LEU A 243 15.14 -5.07 7.00
C LEU A 243 13.84 -4.45 7.50
N VAL A 244 13.09 -5.17 8.32
CA VAL A 244 11.82 -4.71 8.90
C VAL A 244 11.78 -4.99 10.41
N GLY A 245 11.01 -4.19 11.16
CA GLY A 245 10.79 -4.43 12.57
C GLY A 245 12.00 -4.13 13.47
N ALA A 246 12.20 -4.96 14.49
CA ALA A 246 13.17 -4.70 15.56
C ALA A 246 14.63 -4.88 15.15
N GLU A 247 14.92 -5.70 14.15
CA GLU A 247 16.27 -5.94 13.64
C GLU A 247 16.91 -4.73 12.99
N GLN A 248 16.12 -3.79 12.49
CA GLN A 248 16.61 -2.54 11.92
C GLN A 248 17.52 -1.77 12.90
N ALA A 249 17.03 -1.52 14.11
CA ALA A 249 17.80 -0.79 15.12
C ALA A 249 19.12 -1.49 15.45
N ALA A 250 19.08 -2.82 15.62
CA ALA A 250 20.28 -3.61 15.91
C ALA A 250 21.31 -3.56 14.77
N PHE A 251 20.86 -3.60 13.52
CA PHE A 251 21.74 -3.50 12.36
C PHE A 251 22.40 -2.12 12.26
N TYR A 252 21.61 -1.04 12.31
CA TYR A 252 22.14 0.32 12.15
C TYR A 252 23.07 0.72 13.28
N ASP A 253 22.82 0.30 14.51
CA ASP A 253 23.75 0.51 15.64
C ASP A 253 25.08 -0.21 15.41
N GLN A 254 25.05 -1.46 14.93
CA GLN A 254 26.27 -2.23 14.68
C GLN A 254 27.01 -1.74 13.44
N LYS A 255 26.31 -1.32 12.35
CA LYS A 255 26.87 -0.66 11.18
C LYS A 255 27.65 0.59 11.59
N ARG A 256 27.05 1.44 12.43
CA ARG A 256 27.67 2.64 12.98
C ARG A 256 28.91 2.29 13.82
N ALA A 257 28.81 1.31 14.70
CA ALA A 257 29.93 0.87 15.52
C ALA A 257 31.11 0.32 14.70
N ALA A 258 30.84 -0.18 13.50
CA ALA A 258 31.83 -0.65 12.54
C ALA A 258 32.44 0.47 11.68
N GLY A 259 31.97 1.72 11.79
CA GLY A 259 32.46 2.87 11.05
C GLY A 259 32.01 2.92 9.59
N LEU A 260 30.82 2.39 9.28
CA LEU A 260 30.23 2.38 7.94
C LEU A 260 29.17 3.49 7.77
N ASP A 261 29.28 4.60 8.50
CA ASP A 261 28.29 5.69 8.45
C ASP A 261 28.27 6.42 7.10
N ASP A 262 29.43 6.48 6.43
CA ASP A 262 29.57 7.15 5.13
C ASP A 262 29.05 6.30 3.95
N LEU A 263 28.78 4.99 4.15
CA LEU A 263 28.28 4.12 3.10
C LEU A 263 26.85 4.51 2.70
N PRO A 264 26.62 4.93 1.44
CA PRO A 264 25.29 5.26 0.96
C PRO A 264 24.33 4.07 1.07
N MET A 265 23.11 4.33 1.46
CA MET A 265 22.09 3.30 1.60
C MET A 265 20.87 3.58 0.72
N SER A 266 20.30 2.50 0.17
CA SER A 266 19.00 2.53 -0.52
C SER A 266 18.03 1.59 0.17
N THR A 267 16.76 1.99 0.23
CA THR A 267 15.70 1.18 0.86
C THR A 267 14.33 1.53 0.30
N THR A 268 13.37 0.64 0.48
CA THR A 268 11.94 0.91 0.28
C THR A 268 11.16 0.92 1.60
N VAL A 269 11.84 0.70 2.74
CA VAL A 269 11.19 0.45 4.05
C VAL A 269 11.34 1.63 4.99
N ASN A 270 12.57 2.02 5.28
CA ASN A 270 12.87 2.98 6.32
C ASN A 270 12.40 4.39 5.95
N MET A 271 12.05 5.18 6.97
CA MET A 271 11.45 6.50 6.84
C MET A 271 10.03 6.50 6.25
N MET A 272 9.61 5.39 5.59
CA MET A 272 8.25 5.27 5.07
C MET A 272 7.29 4.58 6.03
N GLN A 273 7.74 3.55 6.74
CA GLN A 273 6.86 2.69 7.54
C GLN A 273 6.78 3.13 9.00
N GLY A 274 7.90 3.41 9.62
CA GLY A 274 7.96 3.56 11.07
C GLY A 274 8.66 4.82 11.56
N TYR A 275 8.76 5.86 10.72
CA TYR A 275 9.44 7.13 11.06
C TYR A 275 10.79 6.91 11.78
N GLU A 276 11.58 5.99 11.26
CA GLU A 276 12.88 5.58 11.80
C GLU A 276 13.82 6.78 11.99
N HIS A 277 13.76 7.77 11.09
CA HIS A 277 14.56 9.01 11.17
C HIS A 277 14.31 9.81 12.47
N ARG A 278 13.17 9.63 13.12
CA ARG A 278 12.85 10.24 14.42
C ARG A 278 13.06 9.31 15.61
N ARG A 279 13.15 8.00 15.36
CA ARG A 279 13.24 6.98 16.40
C ARG A 279 14.66 6.49 16.67
N PHE A 280 15.50 6.45 15.64
CA PHE A 280 16.87 5.96 15.76
C PHE A 280 17.83 7.11 16.08
N ASP A 281 18.90 6.79 16.77
CA ASP A 281 19.90 7.77 17.16
C ASP A 281 20.79 8.16 15.97
N PRO A 282 20.90 9.46 15.65
CA PRO A 282 21.84 9.93 14.63
C PRO A 282 23.29 9.53 14.95
N PRO A 283 24.15 9.28 13.94
CA PRO A 283 23.90 9.38 12.49
C PRO A 283 23.55 8.05 11.81
N SER A 284 22.97 7.08 12.50
CA SER A 284 22.79 5.69 12.03
C SER A 284 22.11 5.55 10.66
N LEU A 285 21.25 6.50 10.28
CA LEU A 285 20.57 6.57 8.97
C LEU A 285 21.18 7.62 8.02
N ALA A 286 22.32 8.19 8.36
CA ALA A 286 22.99 9.14 7.46
C ALA A 286 23.22 8.53 6.08
N ASN A 287 23.03 9.33 5.02
CA ASN A 287 23.13 8.90 3.63
C ASN A 287 22.17 7.77 3.21
N MET A 288 21.02 7.64 3.87
CA MET A 288 19.94 6.76 3.44
C MET A 288 19.06 7.50 2.43
N TYR A 289 18.89 6.91 1.25
CA TYR A 289 18.06 7.41 0.16
C TYR A 289 16.82 6.53 -0.02
N VAL A 290 15.67 7.17 -0.18
CA VAL A 290 14.38 6.48 -0.32
C VAL A 290 13.53 7.19 -1.37
N GLY A 291 12.92 6.43 -2.26
CA GLY A 291 11.83 6.90 -3.11
C GLY A 291 10.52 6.86 -2.30
N VAL A 292 9.97 8.01 -1.96
CA VAL A 292 8.76 8.10 -1.13
C VAL A 292 7.62 8.77 -1.90
N ASN A 293 6.42 8.24 -1.75
CA ASN A 293 5.22 8.95 -2.19
C ASN A 293 4.80 10.03 -1.17
N TYR A 294 4.95 9.78 0.12
CA TYR A 294 4.52 10.70 1.15
C TYR A 294 5.41 10.66 2.41
N MET A 295 5.63 11.83 2.98
CA MET A 295 6.10 12.08 4.35
C MET A 295 5.40 13.33 4.88
N GLU A 296 5.18 13.45 6.20
CA GLU A 296 4.50 14.63 6.78
C GLU A 296 5.26 15.94 6.56
N GLU A 297 6.55 15.88 6.26
CA GLU A 297 7.43 17.01 5.95
C GLU A 297 7.19 17.63 4.55
N ILE A 298 6.30 17.08 3.72
CA ILE A 298 5.96 17.67 2.41
C ILE A 298 5.33 19.04 2.63
N ASP A 299 6.02 20.11 2.15
CA ASP A 299 5.56 21.48 2.31
C ASP A 299 4.63 21.90 1.16
N THR A 300 3.36 21.49 1.28
CA THR A 300 2.25 21.97 0.43
C THR A 300 1.08 22.40 1.31
N GLU A 301 0.26 23.34 0.83
CA GLU A 301 -0.92 23.81 1.58
C GLU A 301 -1.87 22.65 1.92
N ARG A 302 -2.06 21.71 0.98
CA ARG A 302 -2.92 20.54 1.15
C ARG A 302 -2.37 19.62 2.25
N ASN A 303 -1.08 19.30 2.20
CA ASN A 303 -0.47 18.46 3.21
C ASN A 303 -0.45 19.13 4.59
N ASN A 304 -0.03 20.39 4.65
CA ASN A 304 0.00 21.15 5.90
C ASN A 304 -1.37 21.17 6.59
N SER A 305 -2.45 21.35 5.81
CA SER A 305 -3.82 21.29 6.33
C SER A 305 -4.21 19.88 6.82
N PHE A 306 -3.79 18.80 6.13
CA PHE A 306 -4.04 17.43 6.58
C PHE A 306 -3.30 17.13 7.88
N VAL A 307 -2.01 17.48 7.96
CA VAL A 307 -1.18 17.29 9.16
C VAL A 307 -1.76 18.06 10.35
N GLU A 308 -2.17 19.33 10.15
CA GLU A 308 -2.79 20.14 11.21
C GLU A 308 -4.05 19.46 11.76
N ARG A 309 -4.99 19.03 10.89
CA ARG A 309 -6.23 18.36 11.31
C ARG A 309 -5.96 17.05 12.05
N TYR A 310 -4.97 16.29 11.60
CA TYR A 310 -4.59 15.04 12.24
C TYR A 310 -4.08 15.27 13.67
N TYR A 311 -3.12 16.20 13.84
CA TYR A 311 -2.58 16.51 15.16
C TYR A 311 -3.60 17.22 16.07
N ASP A 312 -4.47 18.06 15.52
CA ASP A 312 -5.58 18.67 16.27
C ASP A 312 -6.56 17.61 16.80
N ARG A 313 -6.83 16.56 16.00
CA ARG A 313 -7.74 15.46 16.37
C ARG A 313 -7.15 14.54 17.43
N TRP A 314 -5.89 14.18 17.31
CA TRP A 314 -5.28 13.13 18.14
C TRP A 314 -4.39 13.67 19.26
N GLY A 315 -3.89 14.90 19.18
CA GLY A 315 -3.07 15.54 20.21
C GLY A 315 -1.87 14.70 20.63
N ASP A 316 -1.78 14.39 21.92
CA ASP A 316 -0.68 13.58 22.47
C ASP A 316 -0.74 12.08 22.07
N GLU A 317 -1.85 11.63 21.47
CA GLU A 317 -2.00 10.26 20.94
C GLU A 317 -1.63 10.19 19.45
N ALA A 318 -1.30 11.32 18.84
CA ALA A 318 -0.90 11.38 17.43
C ALA A 318 0.47 10.73 17.23
N GLU A 319 0.50 9.74 16.34
CA GLU A 319 1.75 9.18 15.82
C GLU A 319 2.18 9.98 14.58
N TYR A 320 3.43 9.82 14.16
CA TYR A 320 3.93 10.40 12.92
C TYR A 320 3.12 9.93 11.71
N LEU A 321 2.82 10.84 10.79
CA LEU A 321 2.11 10.52 9.55
C LEU A 321 3.05 9.98 8.47
N GLY A 322 3.15 8.66 8.38
CA GLY A 322 3.86 7.99 7.29
C GLY A 322 3.00 7.82 6.02
N SER A 323 3.62 7.31 4.96
CA SER A 323 2.95 7.06 3.67
C SER A 323 1.73 6.16 3.79
N MET A 324 1.79 5.10 4.59
CA MET A 324 0.67 4.17 4.75
C MET A 324 -0.51 4.79 5.49
N ALA A 325 -0.26 5.73 6.42
CA ALA A 325 -1.31 6.50 7.07
C ALA A 325 -2.03 7.41 6.07
N GLN A 326 -1.26 8.15 5.27
CA GLN A 326 -1.80 8.97 4.19
C GLN A 326 -2.57 8.13 3.15
N ASN A 327 -2.03 6.95 2.80
CA ASN A 327 -2.72 6.03 1.89
C ASN A 327 -4.06 5.56 2.46
N SER A 328 -4.14 5.24 3.74
CA SER A 328 -5.41 4.87 4.41
C SER A 328 -6.40 6.03 4.43
N TYR A 329 -5.91 7.27 4.62
CA TYR A 329 -6.73 8.48 4.58
C TYR A 329 -7.33 8.71 3.19
N PHE A 330 -6.50 8.84 2.14
CA PHE A 330 -7.03 9.14 0.81
C PHE A 330 -7.84 8.00 0.20
N SER A 331 -7.50 6.74 0.54
CA SER A 331 -8.26 5.58 0.04
C SER A 331 -9.70 5.57 0.55
N THR A 332 -9.96 6.16 1.72
CA THR A 332 -11.33 6.35 2.22
C THR A 332 -12.10 7.34 1.35
N TYR A 333 -11.45 8.41 0.89
CA TYR A 333 -12.04 9.35 -0.07
C TYR A 333 -12.15 8.76 -1.47
N LEU A 334 -11.20 7.91 -1.88
CA LEU A 334 -11.28 7.17 -3.15
C LEU A 334 -12.53 6.28 -3.18
N TYR A 335 -12.76 5.51 -2.10
CA TYR A 335 -13.99 4.71 -1.96
C TYR A 335 -15.25 5.58 -1.99
N LYS A 336 -15.25 6.70 -1.24
CA LYS A 336 -16.36 7.66 -1.28
C LYS A 336 -16.66 8.11 -2.71
N GLN A 337 -15.65 8.54 -3.45
CA GLN A 337 -15.82 9.02 -4.82
C GLN A 337 -16.34 7.93 -5.75
N ALA A 338 -15.85 6.68 -5.60
CA ALA A 338 -16.32 5.54 -6.38
C ALA A 338 -17.80 5.23 -6.11
N VAL A 339 -18.23 5.21 -4.84
CA VAL A 339 -19.63 5.01 -4.46
C VAL A 339 -20.53 6.16 -4.97
N GLU A 340 -20.05 7.41 -4.90
CA GLU A 340 -20.82 8.56 -5.42
C GLU A 340 -20.94 8.52 -6.95
N GLN A 341 -19.90 8.05 -7.65
CA GLN A 341 -19.92 7.86 -9.11
C GLN A 341 -20.85 6.71 -9.52
N ALA A 342 -20.80 5.58 -8.82
CA ALA A 342 -21.68 4.44 -9.00
C ALA A 342 -23.14 4.77 -8.62
N GLY A 343 -23.35 5.64 -7.63
CA GLY A 343 -24.68 5.95 -7.07
C GLY A 343 -25.23 4.86 -6.17
N THR A 344 -24.41 3.90 -5.73
CA THR A 344 -24.76 2.72 -4.95
C THR A 344 -23.52 2.17 -4.22
N THR A 345 -23.74 1.28 -3.23
CA THR A 345 -22.68 0.50 -2.57
C THR A 345 -22.56 -0.93 -3.15
N ASP A 346 -23.27 -1.25 -4.23
CA ASP A 346 -23.12 -2.54 -4.90
C ASP A 346 -21.66 -2.76 -5.35
N GLN A 347 -21.10 -3.92 -4.96
CA GLN A 347 -19.68 -4.21 -5.12
C GLN A 347 -19.21 -4.09 -6.58
N ASP A 348 -19.97 -4.66 -7.51
CA ASP A 348 -19.58 -4.67 -8.92
C ASP A 348 -19.66 -3.28 -9.55
N GLU A 349 -20.69 -2.48 -9.20
CA GLU A 349 -20.85 -1.11 -9.69
C GLU A 349 -19.78 -0.16 -9.13
N VAL A 350 -19.36 -0.35 -7.85
CA VAL A 350 -18.29 0.44 -7.24
C VAL A 350 -16.92 0.06 -7.83
N ILE A 351 -16.68 -1.22 -8.12
CA ILE A 351 -15.45 -1.66 -8.79
C ILE A 351 -15.40 -1.11 -10.22
N GLU A 352 -16.52 -1.14 -10.97
CA GLU A 352 -16.57 -0.52 -12.31
C GLU A 352 -16.27 0.98 -12.25
N ALA A 353 -16.75 1.68 -11.22
CA ALA A 353 -16.43 3.09 -11.02
C ALA A 353 -14.93 3.33 -10.74
N LEU A 354 -14.29 2.47 -9.95
CA LEU A 354 -12.83 2.51 -9.73
C LEU A 354 -12.04 2.22 -11.02
N GLU A 355 -12.52 1.30 -11.84
CA GLU A 355 -11.97 0.93 -13.14
C GLU A 355 -12.18 2.02 -14.23
N ASP A 356 -12.99 3.03 -13.99
CA ASP A 356 -13.07 4.23 -14.85
C ASP A 356 -11.87 5.18 -14.67
N GLY A 357 -10.96 4.89 -13.73
CA GLY A 357 -9.71 5.64 -13.52
C GLY A 357 -9.91 6.91 -12.69
N ILE A 358 -10.40 6.75 -11.46
CA ILE A 358 -10.64 7.88 -10.54
C ILE A 358 -9.34 8.61 -10.20
N GLU A 359 -9.36 9.95 -10.35
CA GLU A 359 -8.34 10.85 -9.81
C GLU A 359 -8.73 11.30 -8.40
N ILE A 360 -7.76 11.37 -7.50
CA ILE A 360 -7.93 11.80 -6.12
C ILE A 360 -6.93 12.89 -5.75
N GLU A 361 -7.41 13.93 -5.06
CA GLU A 361 -6.61 15.00 -4.48
C GLU A 361 -6.03 14.55 -3.13
N ALA A 362 -4.97 13.71 -3.16
CA ALA A 362 -4.33 13.21 -1.95
C ALA A 362 -3.39 14.25 -1.29
N PRO A 363 -3.03 14.08 0.00
CA PRO A 363 -2.03 14.95 0.65
C PRO A 363 -0.69 15.02 -0.09
N GLU A 364 -0.26 13.95 -0.75
CA GLU A 364 0.96 13.91 -1.57
C GLU A 364 0.86 14.69 -2.89
N GLY A 365 -0.33 14.89 -3.42
CA GLY A 365 -0.63 15.50 -4.71
C GLY A 365 -1.79 14.84 -5.41
N ASP A 366 -2.03 15.21 -6.68
CA ASP A 366 -3.05 14.60 -7.51
C ASP A 366 -2.52 13.26 -8.04
N ILE A 367 -3.26 12.19 -7.76
CA ILE A 367 -2.91 10.81 -8.11
C ILE A 367 -4.14 10.10 -8.67
N ARG A 368 -3.94 8.99 -9.37
CA ARG A 368 -5.04 8.26 -10.02
C ARG A 368 -4.93 6.75 -9.87
N MET A 369 -6.08 6.09 -9.91
CA MET A 369 -6.18 4.63 -9.99
C MET A 369 -5.90 4.18 -11.43
N ASP A 370 -4.98 3.21 -11.58
CA ASP A 370 -4.79 2.49 -12.84
C ASP A 370 -5.88 1.42 -12.96
N PRO A 371 -6.76 1.53 -13.97
CA PRO A 371 -7.90 0.62 -14.14
C PRO A 371 -7.51 -0.80 -14.56
N GLU A 372 -6.36 -0.97 -15.23
CA GLU A 372 -5.93 -2.27 -15.74
C GLU A 372 -5.31 -3.15 -14.65
N THR A 373 -4.66 -2.53 -13.66
CA THR A 373 -3.90 -3.27 -12.64
C THR A 373 -4.40 -3.07 -11.21
N HIS A 374 -5.34 -2.15 -10.97
CA HIS A 374 -5.86 -1.75 -9.67
C HIS A 374 -4.78 -1.19 -8.72
N HIS A 375 -3.81 -0.47 -9.26
CA HIS A 375 -2.77 0.21 -8.48
C HIS A 375 -2.85 1.73 -8.65
N MET A 376 -2.38 2.46 -7.62
CA MET A 376 -2.33 3.93 -7.68
C MET A 376 -1.04 4.42 -8.34
N SER A 377 -1.17 5.48 -9.16
CA SER A 377 -0.04 6.35 -9.43
C SER A 377 0.36 7.11 -8.17
N HIS A 378 1.61 7.57 -8.08
CA HIS A 378 2.09 8.32 -6.93
C HIS A 378 3.02 9.44 -7.34
N ILE A 379 3.03 10.54 -6.57
CA ILE A 379 4.03 11.61 -6.72
C ILE A 379 5.28 11.18 -5.95
N ILE A 380 6.25 10.65 -6.65
CA ILE A 380 7.47 10.14 -6.04
C ILE A 380 8.51 11.25 -5.81
N ARG A 381 9.07 11.27 -4.63
CA ARG A 381 10.15 12.16 -4.21
C ARG A 381 11.33 11.34 -3.71
N VAL A 382 12.53 11.74 -4.09
CA VAL A 382 13.75 11.17 -3.49
C VAL A 382 14.05 11.96 -2.24
N VAL A 383 14.17 11.27 -1.13
CA VAL A 383 14.55 11.86 0.15
C VAL A 383 15.84 11.25 0.66
N ARG A 384 16.62 12.05 1.40
CA ARG A 384 17.83 11.63 2.08
C ARG A 384 17.75 12.01 3.55
N ALA A 385 18.25 11.16 4.45
CA ALA A 385 18.52 11.52 5.83
C ALA A 385 19.94 12.10 5.95
N ASP A 386 20.07 13.29 6.54
CA ASP A 386 21.35 13.89 6.88
C ASP A 386 21.98 13.26 8.14
N GLU A 387 23.15 13.75 8.57
CA GLU A 387 23.87 13.30 9.77
C GLU A 387 23.07 13.48 11.08
N ASN A 388 22.04 14.30 11.08
CA ASN A 388 21.15 14.55 12.21
C ASN A 388 19.78 13.91 12.03
N HIS A 389 19.61 13.08 10.99
CA HIS A 389 18.35 12.49 10.55
C HIS A 389 17.28 13.51 10.11
N ASN A 390 17.67 14.75 9.76
CA ASN A 390 16.74 15.62 9.06
C ASN A 390 16.50 15.11 7.66
N ILE A 391 15.23 15.21 7.23
CA ILE A 391 14.82 14.80 5.89
C ILE A 391 15.11 15.90 4.89
N GLU A 392 15.87 15.56 3.86
CA GLU A 392 16.14 16.42 2.72
C GLU A 392 15.44 15.86 1.48
N PHE A 393 14.53 16.62 0.90
CA PHE A 393 13.94 16.31 -0.40
C PHE A 393 14.93 16.67 -1.50
N THR A 394 15.63 15.70 -2.05
CA THR A 394 16.70 15.92 -3.04
C THR A 394 16.12 16.06 -4.44
N GLU A 395 15.03 15.37 -4.76
CA GLU A 395 14.37 15.46 -6.05
C GLU A 395 12.86 15.21 -5.95
N ASN A 396 12.10 15.84 -6.83
CA ASN A 396 10.70 15.54 -7.07
C ASN A 396 10.56 14.98 -8.49
N LEU A 397 10.28 13.68 -8.58
CA LEU A 397 10.17 12.94 -9.83
C LEU A 397 8.81 13.10 -10.51
N GLY A 398 7.85 13.73 -9.81
CA GLY A 398 6.48 13.87 -10.29
C GLY A 398 5.68 12.59 -10.16
N GLU A 399 4.57 12.52 -10.92
CA GLU A 399 3.70 11.35 -10.94
C GLU A 399 4.37 10.18 -11.68
N ILE A 400 4.39 9.03 -11.02
CA ILE A 400 4.87 7.76 -11.60
C ILE A 400 3.72 6.76 -11.54
N GLU A 401 3.32 6.28 -12.72
CA GLU A 401 2.32 5.22 -12.86
C GLU A 401 2.92 3.86 -12.51
N PRO A 402 2.12 2.91 -12.00
CA PRO A 402 2.51 1.51 -11.95
C PRO A 402 2.48 0.94 -13.37
N PHE A 403 3.61 0.47 -13.89
CA PHE A 403 3.73 0.05 -15.29
C PHE A 403 4.08 -1.43 -15.47
N TRP A 404 4.81 -1.99 -14.51
CA TRP A 404 5.42 -3.32 -14.69
C TRP A 404 4.40 -4.45 -14.86
N LEU A 405 3.30 -4.42 -14.12
CA LEU A 405 2.26 -5.46 -14.22
C LEU A 405 1.64 -5.52 -15.62
N ARG A 406 1.48 -4.38 -16.30
CA ARG A 406 0.99 -4.30 -17.68
C ARG A 406 2.05 -4.76 -18.66
N GLU A 407 3.27 -4.24 -18.56
CA GLU A 407 4.33 -4.41 -19.56
C GLU A 407 5.02 -5.78 -19.46
N GLY A 408 5.17 -6.32 -18.26
CA GLY A 408 5.83 -7.60 -18.00
C GLY A 408 4.85 -8.78 -18.06
N PRO A 409 4.06 -9.03 -17.00
CA PRO A 409 3.09 -10.14 -16.98
C PRO A 409 1.90 -9.98 -17.93
N GLY A 410 1.55 -8.73 -18.28
CA GLY A 410 0.37 -8.45 -19.10
C GLY A 410 -0.93 -8.48 -18.32
N CYS A 411 -0.92 -7.99 -17.08
CA CYS A 411 -2.12 -7.81 -16.28
C CYS A 411 -3.03 -6.78 -16.92
N ASP A 412 -4.26 -7.18 -17.23
CA ASP A 412 -5.32 -6.33 -17.77
C ASP A 412 -6.66 -6.81 -17.21
N LEU A 413 -7.03 -6.26 -16.04
CA LEU A 413 -8.24 -6.66 -15.32
C LEU A 413 -9.54 -6.18 -15.99
N LEU A 414 -9.44 -5.23 -16.94
CA LEU A 414 -10.58 -4.82 -17.78
C LEU A 414 -10.93 -5.88 -18.83
N GLU A 415 -9.94 -6.65 -19.29
CA GLU A 415 -10.13 -7.66 -20.33
C GLU A 415 -10.31 -9.06 -19.74
N GLU A 416 -9.50 -9.47 -18.75
CA GLU A 416 -9.56 -10.81 -18.14
C GLU A 416 -9.49 -10.75 -16.62
N PRO A 417 -10.43 -11.37 -15.87
CA PRO A 417 -10.32 -11.49 -14.42
C PRO A 417 -9.06 -12.27 -14.02
N ASP A 418 -8.36 -11.82 -12.99
CA ASP A 418 -7.21 -12.53 -12.41
C ASP A 418 -7.27 -12.51 -10.87
N SER A 419 -6.46 -13.33 -10.21
CA SER A 419 -6.24 -13.38 -8.77
C SER A 419 -4.81 -13.82 -8.45
N SER A 420 -3.87 -13.52 -9.34
CA SER A 420 -2.47 -13.91 -9.27
C SER A 420 -1.63 -12.89 -8.49
N GLN A 421 -0.45 -13.34 -8.06
CA GLN A 421 0.67 -12.47 -7.74
C GLN A 421 1.83 -12.86 -8.65
N TYR A 422 2.36 -11.88 -9.38
CA TYR A 422 3.51 -12.03 -10.26
C TYR A 422 4.78 -11.55 -9.54
N GLU A 423 5.91 -12.14 -9.90
CA GLU A 423 7.21 -11.78 -9.34
C GLU A 423 8.16 -11.33 -10.47
N PRO A 424 9.03 -10.33 -10.26
CA PRO A 424 10.09 -9.99 -11.22
C PRO A 424 11.05 -11.19 -11.35
N ILE A 425 11.59 -11.42 -12.54
CA ILE A 425 12.42 -12.58 -12.85
C ILE A 425 13.90 -12.26 -12.60
#